data_2636311e46570f28de9f4cf7c5af9d05
#
_entry.id   2636311e46570f28de9f4cf7c5af9d05
#
_cell.length_a   1.000
_cell.length_b   1.000
_cell.length_c   1.000
_cell.angle_alpha   90.00
_cell.angle_beta   90.00
_cell.angle_gamma   90.00
#
_symmetry.space_group_name_H-M   'P 1'
#
loop_
_entity.id
_entity.type
_entity.pdbx_description
1 polymer ?
#
loop_
_entity_poly.entity_id
_entity_poly.type
_entity_poly.pdbx_seq_one_letter_code
_entity_poly.pdbx_strand_id
1 'polypeptide(L)'
;MSGKEMELSVLFADVSGSTRLYEKLGDTEALRAVDRCLKRMERAVEGYRGRIVKNIGDEVMAVFEKADDAFQAATEMQQRITDLPPVSGVKLAIRVGFHHGQVIEEGGDVFGDSVNTAARLAGLAKAGQIMISGQTQALLSPLLQLSTRDLDQMSVKGKAEELHVFEVIWQESEELTMKAESIRPSATAGGQGARLRVRYVGKVIILDERKSSMNMGRDAECEVAVRDRRASRNHAKIERRGEKFVLTDQSTNGTFVTFANEQELFLRREEVILRGSGIICFASSSTSPEADCAEFEHM
;
A
#
# COMPACT_ATOMS: atom_id res chain seq x y z
N MET A 1 4.85 -10.56 -40.98
CA MET A 1 4.95 -11.55 -39.90
C MET A 1 3.79 -11.25 -38.96
N SER A 2 2.86 -12.19 -38.74
CA SER A 2 1.70 -11.94 -37.86
C SER A 2 2.10 -12.39 -36.46
N GLY A 3 2.12 -11.45 -35.51
CA GLY A 3 2.28 -11.79 -34.10
C GLY A 3 1.15 -12.73 -33.65
N LYS A 4 1.42 -13.59 -32.68
CA LYS A 4 0.45 -14.52 -32.11
C LYS A 4 -0.30 -13.84 -30.96
N GLU A 5 -1.61 -13.78 -31.04
CA GLU A 5 -2.45 -13.33 -29.93
C GLU A 5 -2.46 -14.40 -28.83
N MET A 6 -2.23 -13.97 -27.59
CA MET A 6 -2.18 -14.81 -26.39
C MET A 6 -2.79 -14.06 -25.21
N GLU A 7 -3.19 -14.81 -24.20
CA GLU A 7 -3.61 -14.25 -22.91
C GLU A 7 -2.56 -14.60 -21.86
N LEU A 8 -1.90 -13.57 -21.32
CA LEU A 8 -0.77 -13.72 -20.39
C LEU A 8 -0.86 -12.73 -19.25
N SER A 9 -0.26 -13.08 -18.14
CA SER A 9 0.10 -12.12 -17.08
C SER A 9 1.42 -11.48 -17.43
N VAL A 10 1.44 -10.17 -17.63
CA VAL A 10 2.65 -9.38 -17.82
C VAL A 10 3.03 -8.76 -16.49
N LEU A 11 4.28 -8.94 -16.09
CA LEU A 11 4.84 -8.44 -14.83
C LEU A 11 6.03 -7.54 -15.09
N PHE A 12 6.06 -6.40 -14.41
CA PHE A 12 7.20 -5.51 -14.30
C PHE A 12 7.67 -5.45 -12.84
N ALA A 13 8.97 -5.59 -12.62
CA ALA A 13 9.60 -5.47 -11.30
C ALA A 13 10.85 -4.60 -11.41
N ASP A 14 10.91 -3.51 -10.64
CA ASP A 14 11.91 -2.46 -10.73
C ASP A 14 12.58 -2.20 -9.36
N VAL A 15 13.90 -1.95 -9.36
CA VAL A 15 14.65 -1.68 -8.12
C VAL A 15 14.39 -0.25 -7.67
N SER A 16 13.73 -0.11 -6.53
CA SER A 16 13.39 1.19 -5.98
C SER A 16 14.62 1.92 -5.44
N GLY A 17 14.82 3.16 -5.90
CA GLY A 17 15.88 4.03 -5.39
C GLY A 17 17.26 3.72 -5.93
N SER A 18 17.39 3.01 -7.05
CA SER A 18 18.65 2.71 -7.73
C SER A 18 19.52 3.95 -7.97
N THR A 19 18.95 5.07 -8.39
CA THR A 19 19.68 6.35 -8.57
C THR A 19 20.38 6.79 -7.29
N ARG A 20 19.72 6.73 -6.13
CA ARG A 20 20.35 7.04 -4.84
C ARG A 20 21.43 6.04 -4.44
N LEU A 21 21.30 4.81 -4.93
CA LEU A 21 22.29 3.77 -4.71
C LEU A 21 23.59 4.13 -5.43
N TYR A 22 23.50 4.55 -6.69
CA TYR A 22 24.66 5.01 -7.48
C TYR A 22 25.33 6.24 -6.84
N GLU A 23 24.56 7.21 -6.37
CA GLU A 23 25.09 8.39 -5.67
C GLU A 23 25.85 8.04 -4.38
N LYS A 24 25.40 7.04 -3.61
CA LYS A 24 25.99 6.69 -2.31
C LYS A 24 27.14 5.70 -2.41
N LEU A 25 27.07 4.74 -3.33
CA LEU A 25 27.99 3.60 -3.39
C LEU A 25 29.01 3.72 -4.53
N GLY A 26 28.79 4.65 -5.48
CA GLY A 26 29.52 4.69 -6.75
C GLY A 26 29.07 3.58 -7.70
N ASP A 27 29.46 3.72 -8.97
CA ASP A 27 28.91 2.92 -10.07
C ASP A 27 29.15 1.42 -9.92
N THR A 28 30.35 1.01 -9.53
CA THR A 28 30.72 -0.41 -9.48
C THR A 28 29.96 -1.18 -8.40
N GLU A 29 29.81 -0.61 -7.21
CA GLU A 29 29.16 -1.28 -6.09
C GLU A 29 27.64 -1.26 -6.25
N ALA A 30 27.09 -0.14 -6.75
CA ALA A 30 25.69 -0.03 -7.08
C ALA A 30 25.27 -1.02 -8.17
N LEU A 31 26.06 -1.14 -9.26
CA LEU A 31 25.82 -2.10 -10.33
C LEU A 31 25.78 -3.55 -9.81
N ARG A 32 26.73 -3.92 -8.94
CA ARG A 32 26.74 -5.25 -8.30
C ARG A 32 25.54 -5.50 -7.41
N ALA A 33 25.06 -4.48 -6.73
CA ALA A 33 23.88 -4.58 -5.87
C ALA A 33 22.60 -4.76 -6.71
N VAL A 34 22.44 -3.99 -7.79
CA VAL A 34 21.34 -4.12 -8.76
C VAL A 34 21.37 -5.49 -9.42
N ASP A 35 22.51 -5.95 -9.92
CA ASP A 35 22.68 -7.28 -10.54
C ASP A 35 22.24 -8.42 -9.60
N ARG A 36 22.55 -8.31 -8.30
CA ARG A 36 22.06 -9.28 -7.30
C ARG A 36 20.53 -9.27 -7.15
N CYS A 37 19.89 -8.10 -7.25
CA CYS A 37 18.42 -8.00 -7.24
C CYS A 37 17.84 -8.63 -8.49
N LEU A 38 18.35 -8.28 -9.69
CA LEU A 38 17.90 -8.83 -10.97
C LEU A 38 17.95 -10.36 -10.95
N LYS A 39 19.07 -10.95 -10.57
CA LYS A 39 19.24 -12.42 -10.48
C LYS A 39 18.26 -13.08 -9.50
N ARG A 40 17.84 -12.39 -8.44
CA ARG A 40 16.83 -12.93 -7.51
C ARG A 40 15.43 -12.85 -8.08
N MET A 41 15.11 -11.75 -8.78
CA MET A 41 13.84 -11.61 -9.49
C MET A 41 13.71 -12.65 -10.61
N GLU A 42 14.76 -12.84 -11.43
CA GLU A 42 14.80 -13.87 -12.49
C GLU A 42 14.55 -15.27 -11.95
N ARG A 43 15.22 -15.66 -10.85
CA ARG A 43 14.99 -16.97 -10.20
C ARG A 43 13.56 -17.15 -9.68
N ALA A 44 12.92 -16.08 -9.22
CA ALA A 44 11.53 -16.14 -8.82
C ALA A 44 10.60 -16.35 -10.04
N VAL A 45 10.89 -15.67 -11.17
CA VAL A 45 10.15 -15.89 -12.42
C VAL A 45 10.26 -17.35 -12.86
N GLU A 46 11.47 -17.89 -12.93
CA GLU A 46 11.72 -19.28 -13.35
C GLU A 46 11.05 -20.29 -12.40
N GLY A 47 11.08 -20.03 -11.09
CA GLY A 47 10.49 -20.89 -10.06
C GLY A 47 8.98 -21.06 -10.20
N TYR A 48 8.29 -20.09 -10.80
CA TYR A 48 6.85 -20.10 -11.03
C TYR A 48 6.47 -20.17 -12.51
N ARG A 49 7.26 -20.87 -13.31
CA ARG A 49 6.99 -21.16 -14.74
C ARG A 49 6.83 -19.92 -15.61
N GLY A 50 7.39 -18.79 -15.16
CA GLY A 50 7.43 -17.58 -15.94
C GLY A 50 8.60 -17.57 -16.92
N ARG A 51 8.53 -16.67 -17.87
CA ARG A 51 9.58 -16.39 -18.83
C ARG A 51 9.99 -14.93 -18.74
N ILE A 52 11.30 -14.68 -18.61
CA ILE A 52 11.85 -13.32 -18.76
C ILE A 52 11.72 -12.93 -20.24
N VAL A 53 11.09 -11.79 -20.46
CA VAL A 53 10.99 -11.18 -21.80
C VAL A 53 12.24 -10.35 -22.07
N LYS A 54 12.57 -9.44 -21.15
CA LYS A 54 13.75 -8.57 -21.24
C LYS A 54 14.04 -7.88 -19.91
N ASN A 55 15.28 -7.41 -19.77
CA ASN A 55 15.68 -6.48 -18.71
C ASN A 55 15.80 -5.07 -19.30
N ILE A 56 15.30 -4.06 -18.62
CA ILE A 56 15.32 -2.66 -19.04
C ILE A 56 16.02 -1.86 -17.92
N GLY A 57 17.35 -1.78 -17.99
CA GLY A 57 18.14 -1.20 -16.91
C GLY A 57 18.07 -2.05 -15.64
N ASP A 58 17.43 -1.55 -14.60
CA ASP A 58 17.21 -2.21 -13.32
C ASP A 58 15.78 -2.80 -13.16
N GLU A 59 15.04 -2.87 -14.25
CA GLU A 59 13.70 -3.45 -14.32
C GLU A 59 13.69 -4.79 -15.08
N VAL A 60 12.95 -5.76 -14.54
CA VAL A 60 12.65 -7.05 -15.18
C VAL A 60 11.25 -7.02 -15.77
N MET A 61 11.12 -7.39 -17.05
CA MET A 61 9.83 -7.68 -17.67
C MET A 61 9.70 -9.20 -17.86
N ALA A 62 8.62 -9.77 -17.31
CA ALA A 62 8.35 -11.21 -17.36
C ALA A 62 6.90 -11.50 -17.75
N VAL A 63 6.63 -12.71 -18.23
CA VAL A 63 5.28 -13.18 -18.56
C VAL A 63 5.01 -14.54 -17.95
N PHE A 64 3.73 -14.81 -17.66
CA PHE A 64 3.23 -16.05 -17.09
C PHE A 64 1.89 -16.42 -17.78
N GLU A 65 1.64 -17.70 -17.91
CA GLU A 65 0.36 -18.19 -18.47
C GLU A 65 -0.81 -17.97 -17.51
N LYS A 66 -0.56 -17.96 -16.19
CA LYS A 66 -1.60 -17.82 -15.16
C LYS A 66 -1.35 -16.63 -14.24
N ALA A 67 -2.43 -16.01 -13.79
CA ALA A 67 -2.37 -14.92 -12.81
C ALA A 67 -1.81 -15.39 -11.46
N ASP A 68 -2.15 -16.61 -11.03
CA ASP A 68 -1.63 -17.20 -9.78
C ASP A 68 -0.11 -17.37 -9.80
N ASP A 69 0.47 -17.81 -10.94
CA ASP A 69 1.92 -17.96 -11.06
C ASP A 69 2.65 -16.60 -10.99
N ALA A 70 2.08 -15.57 -11.62
CA ALA A 70 2.60 -14.19 -11.52
C ALA A 70 2.51 -13.64 -10.09
N PHE A 71 1.41 -13.93 -9.39
CA PHE A 71 1.23 -13.56 -7.99
C PHE A 71 2.31 -14.19 -7.08
N GLN A 72 2.51 -15.50 -7.21
CA GLN A 72 3.51 -16.21 -6.42
C GLN A 72 4.94 -15.74 -6.73
N ALA A 73 5.27 -15.53 -8.02
CA ALA A 73 6.56 -14.98 -8.42
C ALA A 73 6.80 -13.58 -7.83
N ALA A 74 5.81 -12.70 -7.90
CA ALA A 74 5.88 -11.34 -7.34
C ALA A 74 6.12 -11.36 -5.82
N THR A 75 5.39 -12.23 -5.10
CA THR A 75 5.55 -12.43 -3.65
C THR A 75 6.95 -12.93 -3.32
N GLU A 76 7.42 -13.96 -4.01
CA GLU A 76 8.76 -14.52 -3.83
C GLU A 76 9.86 -13.48 -4.15
N MET A 77 9.68 -12.63 -5.17
CA MET A 77 10.60 -11.54 -5.47
C MET A 77 10.75 -10.60 -4.27
N GLN A 78 9.64 -10.15 -3.69
CA GLN A 78 9.65 -9.26 -2.53
C GLN A 78 10.36 -9.89 -1.33
N GLN A 79 10.05 -11.15 -1.00
CA GLN A 79 10.67 -11.88 0.10
C GLN A 79 12.19 -11.97 -0.10
N ARG A 80 12.64 -12.46 -1.27
CA ARG A 80 14.06 -12.64 -1.58
C ARG A 80 14.86 -11.34 -1.58
N ILE A 81 14.25 -10.22 -1.95
CA ILE A 81 14.91 -8.91 -1.92
C ILE A 81 14.95 -8.35 -0.49
N THR A 82 13.88 -8.54 0.27
CA THR A 82 13.82 -8.11 1.68
C THR A 82 14.86 -8.84 2.55
N ASP A 83 15.16 -10.10 2.23
CA ASP A 83 16.17 -10.92 2.92
C ASP A 83 17.62 -10.53 2.55
N LEU A 84 17.82 -9.65 1.55
CA LEU A 84 19.16 -9.18 1.23
C LEU A 84 19.72 -8.31 2.37
N PRO A 85 20.98 -8.56 2.78
CA PRO A 85 21.64 -7.65 3.71
C PRO A 85 21.78 -6.26 3.09
N PRO A 86 21.70 -5.20 3.91
CA PRO A 86 21.97 -3.84 3.43
C PRO A 86 23.35 -3.73 2.80
N VAL A 87 23.47 -2.97 1.71
CA VAL A 87 24.76 -2.64 1.07
C VAL A 87 25.15 -1.25 1.53
N SER A 88 26.27 -1.13 2.26
CA SER A 88 26.71 0.14 2.87
C SER A 88 25.61 0.89 3.63
N GLY A 89 24.79 0.14 4.37
CA GLY A 89 23.66 0.67 5.14
C GLY A 89 22.40 1.02 4.32
N VAL A 90 22.40 0.76 3.00
CA VAL A 90 21.22 0.95 2.13
C VAL A 90 20.49 -0.38 1.97
N LYS A 91 19.26 -0.46 2.45
CA LYS A 91 18.37 -1.60 2.22
C LYS A 91 17.75 -1.48 0.84
N LEU A 92 17.87 -2.55 0.04
CA LEU A 92 17.27 -2.62 -1.29
C LEU A 92 15.79 -2.99 -1.17
N ALA A 93 15.00 -2.47 -2.07
CA ALA A 93 13.58 -2.78 -2.23
C ALA A 93 13.22 -2.80 -3.70
N ILE A 94 12.13 -3.45 -4.05
CA ILE A 94 11.58 -3.44 -5.41
C ILE A 94 10.13 -2.97 -5.37
N ARG A 95 9.65 -2.49 -6.49
CA ARG A 95 8.23 -2.26 -6.78
C ARG A 95 7.81 -3.17 -7.91
N VAL A 96 6.64 -3.76 -7.78
CA VAL A 96 6.14 -4.75 -8.73
C VAL A 96 4.74 -4.35 -9.18
N GLY A 97 4.45 -4.55 -10.46
CA GLY A 97 3.10 -4.42 -11.00
C GLY A 97 2.84 -5.50 -12.03
N PHE A 98 1.66 -6.13 -12.01
CA PHE A 98 1.28 -7.07 -13.05
C PHE A 98 -0.19 -7.02 -13.42
N HIS A 99 -0.48 -7.40 -14.66
CA HIS A 99 -1.81 -7.43 -15.24
C HIS A 99 -1.95 -8.66 -16.16
N HIS A 100 -3.09 -9.33 -16.08
CA HIS A 100 -3.44 -10.45 -16.96
C HIS A 100 -4.40 -9.99 -18.04
N GLY A 101 -4.06 -10.26 -19.31
CA GLY A 101 -4.91 -9.92 -20.44
C GLY A 101 -4.29 -10.24 -21.79
N GLN A 102 -4.95 -9.78 -22.85
CA GLN A 102 -4.56 -10.04 -24.24
C GLN A 102 -3.24 -9.32 -24.58
N VAL A 103 -2.33 -10.08 -25.19
CA VAL A 103 -1.03 -9.59 -25.70
C VAL A 103 -0.77 -10.16 -27.08
N ILE A 104 0.10 -9.49 -27.83
CA ILE A 104 0.64 -9.98 -29.12
C ILE A 104 2.09 -10.39 -28.89
N GLU A 105 2.41 -11.65 -29.09
CA GLU A 105 3.78 -12.15 -29.03
C GLU A 105 4.41 -12.12 -30.42
N GLU A 106 5.55 -11.43 -30.57
CA GLU A 106 6.31 -11.36 -31.80
C GLU A 106 7.82 -11.29 -31.50
N GLY A 107 8.59 -12.18 -32.10
CA GLY A 107 10.06 -12.19 -31.94
C GLY A 107 10.57 -12.43 -30.51
N GLY A 108 9.75 -13.08 -29.65
CA GLY A 108 10.05 -13.32 -28.23
C GLY A 108 9.71 -12.15 -27.31
N ASP A 109 9.29 -11.01 -27.84
CA ASP A 109 8.76 -9.87 -27.09
C ASP A 109 7.23 -9.91 -27.05
N VAL A 110 6.60 -9.12 -26.16
CA VAL A 110 5.14 -9.03 -26.03
C VAL A 110 4.69 -7.57 -26.09
N PHE A 111 3.55 -7.34 -26.75
CA PHE A 111 2.99 -6.02 -27.04
C PHE A 111 1.50 -5.98 -26.72
N GLY A 112 0.95 -4.80 -26.50
CA GLY A 112 -0.47 -4.58 -26.31
C GLY A 112 -0.81 -3.70 -25.10
N ASP A 113 -2.11 -3.40 -24.93
CA ASP A 113 -2.56 -2.56 -23.81
C ASP A 113 -2.33 -3.20 -22.45
N SER A 114 -2.37 -4.53 -22.38
CA SER A 114 -2.07 -5.29 -21.17
C SER A 114 -0.63 -5.06 -20.68
N VAL A 115 0.34 -4.93 -21.60
CA VAL A 115 1.74 -4.59 -21.28
C VAL A 115 1.81 -3.19 -20.68
N ASN A 116 1.13 -2.22 -21.31
CA ASN A 116 1.09 -0.85 -20.81
C ASN A 116 0.42 -0.74 -19.44
N THR A 117 -0.64 -1.53 -19.22
CA THR A 117 -1.36 -1.58 -17.94
C THR A 117 -0.45 -2.11 -16.83
N ALA A 118 0.28 -3.21 -17.07
CA ALA A 118 1.24 -3.78 -16.13
C ALA A 118 2.36 -2.79 -15.78
N ALA A 119 2.96 -2.13 -16.78
CA ALA A 119 4.00 -1.12 -16.56
C ALA A 119 3.50 0.07 -15.72
N ARG A 120 2.25 0.51 -15.94
CA ARG A 120 1.63 1.57 -15.15
C ARG A 120 1.39 1.15 -13.70
N LEU A 121 0.94 -0.08 -13.46
CA LEU A 121 0.76 -0.64 -12.11
C LEU A 121 2.09 -0.68 -11.36
N ALA A 122 3.18 -1.10 -12.00
CA ALA A 122 4.52 -1.03 -11.42
C ALA A 122 4.95 0.42 -11.11
N GLY A 123 4.58 1.37 -11.99
CA GLY A 123 4.84 2.80 -11.76
C GLY A 123 4.04 3.40 -10.59
N LEU A 124 2.86 2.86 -10.26
CA LEU A 124 2.05 3.28 -9.10
C LEU A 124 2.58 2.68 -7.79
N ALA A 125 3.24 1.52 -7.85
CA ALA A 125 3.75 0.83 -6.68
C ALA A 125 4.88 1.63 -6.01
N LYS A 126 4.85 1.67 -4.67
CA LYS A 126 5.96 2.14 -3.85
C LYS A 126 6.95 1.00 -3.59
N ALA A 127 8.10 1.34 -3.02
CA ALA A 127 9.07 0.34 -2.57
C ALA A 127 8.41 -0.69 -1.64
N GLY A 128 8.56 -1.97 -1.94
CA GLY A 128 7.95 -3.07 -1.18
C GLY A 128 6.51 -3.40 -1.58
N GLN A 129 5.89 -2.69 -2.52
CA GLN A 129 4.50 -2.95 -2.94
C GLN A 129 4.42 -3.80 -4.21
N ILE A 130 3.33 -4.54 -4.34
CA ILE A 130 2.91 -5.27 -5.53
C ILE A 130 1.50 -4.80 -5.89
N MET A 131 1.34 -4.22 -7.09
CA MET A 131 0.07 -3.70 -7.59
C MET A 131 -0.49 -4.57 -8.71
N ILE A 132 -1.80 -4.83 -8.68
CA ILE A 132 -2.52 -5.58 -9.70
C ILE A 132 -3.81 -4.85 -10.08
N SER A 133 -4.34 -5.15 -11.27
CA SER A 133 -5.65 -4.65 -11.68
C SER A 133 -6.78 -5.48 -11.07
N GLY A 134 -7.98 -4.89 -10.95
CA GLY A 134 -9.20 -5.60 -10.53
C GLY A 134 -9.54 -6.77 -11.46
N GLN A 135 -9.28 -6.65 -12.77
CA GLN A 135 -9.43 -7.74 -13.71
C GLN A 135 -8.52 -8.93 -13.36
N THR A 136 -7.26 -8.66 -13.02
CA THR A 136 -6.30 -9.70 -12.60
C THR A 136 -6.70 -10.31 -11.27
N GLN A 137 -7.12 -9.48 -10.30
CA GLN A 137 -7.59 -9.94 -8.99
C GLN A 137 -8.75 -10.94 -9.11
N ALA A 138 -9.71 -10.68 -10.00
CA ALA A 138 -10.86 -11.57 -10.22
C ALA A 138 -10.48 -12.93 -10.81
N LEU A 139 -9.31 -13.05 -11.46
CA LEU A 139 -8.79 -14.30 -12.05
C LEU A 139 -7.94 -15.13 -11.08
N LEU A 140 -7.56 -14.57 -9.94
CA LEU A 140 -6.80 -15.29 -8.91
C LEU A 140 -7.66 -16.38 -8.27
N SER A 141 -7.00 -17.43 -7.82
CA SER A 141 -7.66 -18.45 -6.99
C SER A 141 -8.20 -17.81 -5.69
N PRO A 142 -9.31 -18.35 -5.12
CA PRO A 142 -9.98 -17.74 -3.97
C PRO A 142 -9.05 -17.47 -2.76
N LEU A 143 -8.07 -18.33 -2.54
CA LEU A 143 -7.09 -18.17 -1.46
C LEU A 143 -6.19 -16.95 -1.70
N LEU A 144 -5.73 -16.74 -2.92
CA LEU A 144 -4.87 -15.60 -3.28
C LEU A 144 -5.65 -14.28 -3.31
N GLN A 145 -6.94 -14.31 -3.67
CA GLN A 145 -7.80 -13.13 -3.58
C GLN A 145 -7.89 -12.59 -2.14
N LEU A 146 -7.90 -13.46 -1.13
CA LEU A 146 -7.90 -13.04 0.29
C LEU A 146 -6.62 -12.30 0.69
N SER A 147 -5.52 -12.54 -0.02
CA SER A 147 -4.24 -11.86 0.19
C SER A 147 -4.11 -10.58 -0.65
N THR A 148 -5.23 -9.96 -1.02
CA THR A 148 -5.26 -8.67 -1.74
C THR A 148 -6.02 -7.61 -0.95
N ARG A 149 -5.61 -6.36 -1.10
CA ARG A 149 -6.27 -5.18 -0.54
C ARG A 149 -6.76 -4.28 -1.66
N ASP A 150 -8.03 -3.92 -1.63
CA ASP A 150 -8.63 -2.97 -2.56
C ASP A 150 -8.09 -1.56 -2.30
N LEU A 151 -7.65 -0.87 -3.35
CA LEU A 151 -7.18 0.52 -3.32
C LEU A 151 -8.10 1.46 -4.09
N ASP A 152 -9.31 0.99 -4.45
CA ASP A 152 -10.31 1.72 -5.23
C ASP A 152 -9.89 2.04 -6.69
N GLN A 153 -10.66 2.93 -7.32
CA GLN A 153 -10.39 3.42 -8.67
C GLN A 153 -9.24 4.43 -8.62
N MET A 154 -8.22 4.18 -9.43
CA MET A 154 -7.07 5.07 -9.53
C MET A 154 -6.93 5.63 -10.94
N SER A 155 -6.79 6.95 -11.03
CA SER A 155 -6.44 7.60 -12.30
C SER A 155 -5.02 7.22 -12.71
N VAL A 156 -4.90 6.59 -13.87
CA VAL A 156 -3.60 6.14 -14.39
C VAL A 156 -3.22 6.97 -15.60
N LYS A 157 -2.06 7.63 -15.54
CA LYS A 157 -1.58 8.54 -16.59
C LYS A 157 -1.64 7.86 -17.98
N GLY A 158 -2.44 8.44 -18.89
CA GLY A 158 -2.57 7.98 -20.28
C GLY A 158 -3.68 6.95 -20.54
N LYS A 159 -4.58 6.69 -19.58
CA LYS A 159 -5.90 6.10 -19.83
C LYS A 159 -7.00 7.12 -19.56
N ALA A 160 -8.06 7.11 -20.36
CA ALA A 160 -9.25 7.94 -20.15
C ALA A 160 -10.14 7.37 -19.03
N GLU A 161 -10.03 6.07 -18.75
CA GLU A 161 -10.79 5.35 -17.73
C GLU A 161 -9.91 5.11 -16.50
N GLU A 162 -10.50 5.25 -15.32
CA GLU A 162 -9.87 4.88 -14.06
C GLU A 162 -9.68 3.36 -13.99
N LEU A 163 -8.56 2.93 -13.44
CA LEU A 163 -8.23 1.52 -13.25
C LEU A 163 -8.51 1.13 -11.80
N HIS A 164 -9.31 0.07 -11.61
CA HIS A 164 -9.48 -0.53 -10.29
C HIS A 164 -8.20 -1.29 -9.90
N VAL A 165 -7.58 -0.89 -8.80
CA VAL A 165 -6.24 -1.35 -8.38
C VAL A 165 -6.32 -2.07 -7.05
N PHE A 166 -5.60 -3.17 -6.93
CA PHE A 166 -5.42 -3.93 -5.70
C PHE A 166 -3.94 -4.02 -5.35
N GLU A 167 -3.65 -4.04 -4.07
CA GLU A 167 -2.31 -4.35 -3.55
C GLU A 167 -2.26 -5.79 -3.07
N VAL A 168 -1.23 -6.52 -3.43
CA VAL A 168 -0.95 -7.87 -2.90
C VAL A 168 -0.27 -7.75 -1.55
N ILE A 169 -0.85 -8.38 -0.54
CA ILE A 169 -0.29 -8.47 0.81
C ILE A 169 0.60 -9.71 0.87
N TRP A 170 1.89 -9.51 0.78
CA TRP A 170 2.89 -10.58 0.70
C TRP A 170 3.67 -10.82 2.00
N GLN A 171 3.60 -9.91 2.95
CA GLN A 171 4.11 -10.11 4.31
C GLN A 171 2.93 -10.41 5.23
N GLU A 172 3.10 -11.38 6.13
CA GLU A 172 2.28 -11.48 7.32
C GLU A 172 2.61 -10.25 8.20
N SER A 173 1.93 -9.15 7.91
CA SER A 173 1.84 -8.10 8.91
C SER A 173 0.93 -8.65 10.02
N GLU A 174 1.17 -8.24 11.25
CA GLU A 174 0.28 -8.57 12.39
C GLU A 174 -1.20 -8.22 12.09
N GLU A 175 -1.47 -7.42 11.05
CA GLU A 175 -2.78 -7.12 10.47
C GLU A 175 -3.51 -8.35 9.89
N LEU A 176 -2.80 -9.38 9.37
CA LEU A 176 -3.44 -10.62 8.87
C LEU A 176 -3.83 -11.57 10.01
N THR A 177 -3.06 -11.60 11.08
CA THR A 177 -3.37 -12.41 12.27
C THR A 177 -4.66 -11.91 12.93
N MET A 178 -4.88 -10.59 12.96
CA MET A 178 -6.14 -9.99 13.44
C MET A 178 -7.32 -10.26 12.50
N LYS A 179 -7.08 -10.39 11.19
CA LYS A 179 -8.13 -10.73 10.22
C LYS A 179 -8.52 -12.21 10.27
N ALA A 180 -7.57 -13.11 10.57
CA ALA A 180 -7.83 -14.54 10.73
C ALA A 180 -8.56 -14.85 12.05
N GLU A 181 -8.35 -14.08 13.13
CA GLU A 181 -9.11 -14.19 14.37
C GLU A 181 -10.54 -13.64 14.26
N SER A 182 -10.79 -12.70 13.33
CA SER A 182 -12.13 -12.17 13.06
C SER A 182 -13.01 -13.07 12.18
N ILE A 183 -12.48 -14.19 11.62
CA ILE A 183 -13.25 -15.19 10.84
C ILE A 183 -13.63 -16.40 11.71
N ARG A 184 -13.80 -16.24 13.01
CA ARG A 184 -14.64 -17.20 13.75
C ARG A 184 -16.09 -16.77 13.59
N PRO A 185 -16.99 -17.63 13.04
CA PRO A 185 -18.39 -17.29 12.94
C PRO A 185 -18.98 -17.25 14.36
N SER A 186 -19.02 -16.07 14.95
CA SER A 186 -19.96 -15.79 16.02
C SER A 186 -21.31 -15.59 15.37
N ALA A 187 -22.12 -16.65 15.35
CA ALA A 187 -23.53 -16.50 15.11
C ALA A 187 -24.12 -15.66 16.23
N THR A 188 -24.46 -14.45 15.93
CA THR A 188 -25.67 -13.72 16.33
C THR A 188 -25.46 -12.21 16.28
N ALA A 189 -26.43 -11.58 15.64
CA ALA A 189 -26.85 -10.17 15.72
C ALA A 189 -26.34 -9.20 14.64
N GLY A 190 -27.25 -8.88 13.71
CA GLY A 190 -27.60 -7.53 13.25
C GLY A 190 -26.48 -6.66 12.68
N GLY A 191 -26.48 -6.45 11.35
CA GLY A 191 -25.58 -5.52 10.66
C GLY A 191 -25.49 -4.14 11.32
N GLN A 192 -24.33 -3.85 11.90
CA GLN A 192 -23.90 -2.48 12.19
C GLN A 192 -22.56 -2.28 11.48
N GLY A 193 -22.53 -1.37 10.49
CA GLY A 193 -21.30 -0.98 9.79
C GLY A 193 -20.24 -0.44 10.76
N ALA A 194 -18.98 -0.46 10.33
CA ALA A 194 -17.84 0.01 11.14
C ALA A 194 -18.10 1.38 11.75
N ARG A 195 -17.81 1.53 13.05
CA ARG A 195 -18.01 2.74 13.83
C ARG A 195 -16.70 3.14 14.52
N LEU A 196 -16.41 4.44 14.54
CA LEU A 196 -15.30 5.00 15.30
C LEU A 196 -15.85 5.93 16.39
N ARG A 197 -15.50 5.66 17.63
CA ARG A 197 -15.75 6.54 18.76
C ARG A 197 -14.55 7.44 19.00
N VAL A 198 -14.76 8.74 19.01
CA VAL A 198 -13.74 9.73 19.37
C VAL A 198 -14.20 10.47 20.64
N ARG A 199 -13.33 10.52 21.65
CA ARG A 199 -13.58 11.19 22.91
C ARG A 199 -12.61 12.34 23.11
N TYR A 200 -13.11 13.52 23.39
CA TYR A 200 -12.31 14.69 23.70
C TYR A 200 -12.98 15.54 24.78
N VAL A 201 -12.30 15.77 25.89
CA VAL A 201 -12.74 16.63 27.02
C VAL A 201 -14.22 16.36 27.40
N GLY A 202 -14.56 15.08 27.61
CA GLY A 202 -15.90 14.64 27.97
C GLY A 202 -16.92 14.60 26.83
N LYS A 203 -16.63 15.15 25.67
CA LYS A 203 -17.46 15.02 24.47
C LYS A 203 -17.15 13.71 23.76
N VAL A 204 -18.18 12.99 23.37
CA VAL A 204 -18.08 11.75 22.60
C VAL A 204 -18.71 11.98 21.23
N ILE A 205 -17.97 11.64 20.18
CA ILE A 205 -18.42 11.73 18.78
C ILE A 205 -18.29 10.34 18.17
N ILE A 206 -19.34 9.88 17.51
CA ILE A 206 -19.34 8.60 16.78
C ILE A 206 -19.38 8.92 15.30
N LEU A 207 -18.40 8.39 14.57
CA LEU A 207 -18.40 8.35 13.11
C LEU A 207 -18.95 7.00 12.66
N ASP A 208 -19.88 7.04 11.72
CA ASP A 208 -20.56 5.90 11.11
C ASP A 208 -21.03 6.26 9.70
N GLU A 209 -21.95 5.48 9.12
CA GLU A 209 -22.52 5.78 7.79
C GLU A 209 -23.30 7.10 7.74
N ARG A 210 -23.88 7.53 8.85
CA ARG A 210 -24.67 8.76 8.93
C ARG A 210 -23.79 9.99 9.13
N LYS A 211 -22.70 9.83 9.85
CA LYS A 211 -21.68 10.85 10.07
C LYS A 211 -20.33 10.33 9.65
N SER A 212 -19.98 10.54 8.39
CA SER A 212 -18.80 9.99 7.75
C SER A 212 -17.52 10.79 7.97
N SER A 213 -17.58 12.01 8.53
CA SER A 213 -16.38 12.82 8.76
C SER A 213 -16.51 13.75 9.97
N MET A 214 -15.37 14.21 10.48
CA MET A 214 -15.26 15.25 11.52
C MET A 214 -13.96 16.02 11.38
N ASN A 215 -14.02 17.31 11.71
CA ASN A 215 -12.84 18.19 11.76
C ASN A 215 -12.41 18.42 13.22
N MET A 216 -11.10 18.50 13.40
CA MET A 216 -10.47 18.76 14.70
C MET A 216 -9.51 19.94 14.53
N GLY A 217 -9.58 20.91 15.43
CA GLY A 217 -8.73 22.09 15.36
C GLY A 217 -9.16 23.16 16.36
N ARG A 218 -8.41 24.26 16.38
CA ARG A 218 -8.66 25.36 17.30
C ARG A 218 -9.89 26.22 16.92
N ASP A 219 -10.41 26.05 15.71
CA ASP A 219 -11.64 26.74 15.30
C ASP A 219 -12.83 26.21 16.08
N ALA A 220 -13.70 27.11 16.57
CA ALA A 220 -14.88 26.74 17.32
C ALA A 220 -15.93 26.00 16.46
N GLU A 221 -15.82 26.10 15.13
CA GLU A 221 -16.67 25.37 14.18
C GLU A 221 -16.25 23.89 14.02
N CYS A 222 -15.05 23.50 14.50
CA CYS A 222 -14.63 22.11 14.50
C CYS A 222 -15.45 21.28 15.49
N GLU A 223 -15.79 20.03 15.10
CA GLU A 223 -16.46 19.11 16.00
C GLU A 223 -15.66 18.83 17.28
N VAL A 224 -14.33 18.82 17.17
CA VAL A 224 -13.38 18.82 18.28
C VAL A 224 -12.65 20.17 18.28
N ALA A 225 -13.12 21.09 19.11
CA ALA A 225 -12.46 22.37 19.34
C ALA A 225 -11.25 22.18 20.28
N VAL A 226 -10.06 22.07 19.69
CA VAL A 226 -8.77 21.82 20.38
C VAL A 226 -8.38 23.05 21.19
N ARG A 227 -7.93 22.84 22.44
CA ARG A 227 -7.58 23.93 23.38
C ARG A 227 -6.16 24.43 23.21
N ASP A 228 -5.24 23.59 22.71
CA ASP A 228 -3.84 23.96 22.51
C ASP A 228 -3.72 25.08 21.46
N ARG A 229 -3.14 26.20 21.86
CA ARG A 229 -2.93 27.37 20.99
C ARG A 229 -1.97 27.09 19.84
N ARG A 230 -1.13 26.04 19.95
CA ARG A 230 -0.21 25.59 18.91
C ARG A 230 -0.93 24.81 17.81
N ALA A 231 -2.14 24.31 18.08
CA ALA A 231 -2.96 23.66 17.08
C ALA A 231 -3.43 24.66 16.00
N SER A 232 -3.48 24.20 14.75
CA SER A 232 -4.03 24.98 13.65
C SER A 232 -5.54 25.14 13.77
N ARG A 233 -6.14 26.15 13.13
CA ARG A 233 -7.61 26.34 13.10
C ARG A 233 -8.30 25.07 12.60
N ASN A 234 -7.91 24.58 11.42
CA ASN A 234 -8.21 23.26 10.91
C ASN A 234 -6.94 22.42 11.06
N HIS A 235 -6.87 21.56 12.07
CA HIS A 235 -5.65 20.85 12.43
C HIS A 235 -5.58 19.47 11.81
N ALA A 236 -6.63 18.70 11.97
CA ALA A 236 -6.75 17.36 11.40
C ALA A 236 -8.22 17.03 11.07
N LYS A 237 -8.42 16.07 10.19
CA LYS A 237 -9.72 15.57 9.79
C LYS A 237 -9.76 14.06 9.89
N ILE A 238 -10.85 13.49 10.37
CA ILE A 238 -11.12 12.05 10.26
C ILE A 238 -12.25 11.87 9.25
N GLU A 239 -12.05 10.97 8.29
CA GLU A 239 -13.05 10.58 7.29
C GLU A 239 -13.24 9.07 7.27
N ARG A 240 -14.48 8.62 7.18
CA ARG A 240 -14.82 7.24 6.87
C ARG A 240 -14.65 7.02 5.37
N ARG A 241 -13.78 6.09 4.99
CA ARG A 241 -13.57 5.64 3.62
C ARG A 241 -13.87 4.13 3.57
N GLY A 242 -15.07 3.77 3.11
CA GLY A 242 -15.59 2.40 3.21
C GLY A 242 -15.75 1.95 4.67
N GLU A 243 -15.10 0.87 5.05
CA GLU A 243 -15.08 0.34 6.43
C GLU A 243 -13.90 0.88 7.28
N LYS A 244 -13.14 1.84 6.77
CA LYS A 244 -11.96 2.41 7.44
C LYS A 244 -12.19 3.86 7.83
N PHE A 245 -11.49 4.31 8.86
CA PHE A 245 -11.41 5.71 9.25
C PHE A 245 -9.99 6.21 9.02
N VAL A 246 -9.86 7.28 8.25
CA VAL A 246 -8.58 7.88 7.88
C VAL A 246 -8.44 9.22 8.58
N LEU A 247 -7.37 9.38 9.34
CA LEU A 247 -6.96 10.66 9.92
C LEU A 247 -6.00 11.33 8.95
N THR A 248 -6.31 12.54 8.51
CA THR A 248 -5.48 13.39 7.67
C THR A 248 -5.00 14.59 8.48
N ASP A 249 -3.69 14.79 8.62
CA ASP A 249 -3.12 16.00 9.20
C ASP A 249 -3.10 17.14 8.18
N GLN A 250 -3.60 18.30 8.59
CA GLN A 250 -3.64 19.54 7.80
C GLN A 250 -2.90 20.68 8.50
N SER A 251 -2.17 20.37 9.57
CA SER A 251 -1.62 21.34 10.48
C SER A 251 -0.25 21.89 10.05
N THR A 252 0.20 22.93 10.77
CA THR A 252 1.54 23.47 10.64
C THR A 252 2.53 22.74 11.54
N ASN A 253 2.09 22.32 12.75
CA ASN A 253 2.95 21.75 13.76
C ASN A 253 2.87 20.20 13.87
N GLY A 254 1.99 19.58 13.09
CA GLY A 254 1.84 18.13 13.02
C GLY A 254 0.89 17.55 14.08
N THR A 255 0.44 16.34 13.81
CA THR A 255 -0.41 15.52 14.66
C THR A 255 0.38 14.29 15.12
N PHE A 256 0.29 13.95 16.39
CA PHE A 256 0.91 12.76 16.97
C PHE A 256 -0.17 11.71 17.21
N VAL A 257 0.06 10.48 16.76
CA VAL A 257 -0.89 9.37 16.91
C VAL A 257 -0.22 8.21 17.60
N THR A 258 -0.79 7.75 18.70
CA THR A 258 -0.29 6.56 19.41
C THR A 258 -1.40 5.51 19.43
N PHE A 259 -1.18 4.40 18.77
CA PHE A 259 -2.04 3.23 18.87
C PHE A 259 -1.74 2.44 20.15
N ALA A 260 -2.71 1.66 20.63
CA ALA A 260 -2.49 0.82 21.80
C ALA A 260 -1.30 -0.13 21.58
N ASN A 261 -0.33 -0.09 22.51
CA ASN A 261 0.92 -0.88 22.50
C ASN A 261 1.88 -0.59 21.35
N GLU A 262 1.77 0.54 20.65
CA GLU A 262 2.65 0.93 19.56
C GLU A 262 3.44 2.21 19.89
N GLN A 263 4.49 2.45 19.12
CA GLN A 263 5.24 3.70 19.20
C GLN A 263 4.44 4.85 18.60
N GLU A 264 4.66 6.05 19.13
CA GLU A 264 4.02 7.26 18.63
C GLU A 264 4.45 7.58 17.21
N LEU A 265 3.48 7.85 16.33
CA LEU A 265 3.67 8.30 14.96
C LEU A 265 3.51 9.81 14.89
N PHE A 266 4.39 10.47 14.14
CA PHE A 266 4.28 11.89 13.84
C PHE A 266 3.81 12.09 12.39
N LEU A 267 2.70 12.79 12.21
CA LEU A 267 2.11 13.12 10.92
C LEU A 267 2.27 14.62 10.65
N ARG A 268 2.67 14.96 9.45
CA ARG A 268 2.71 16.35 8.98
C ARG A 268 2.33 16.43 7.51
N ARG A 269 1.06 16.81 7.27
CA ARG A 269 0.41 16.76 5.95
C ARG A 269 0.38 15.34 5.36
N GLU A 270 0.20 14.36 6.23
CA GLU A 270 0.16 12.93 5.92
C GLU A 270 -1.13 12.33 6.45
N GLU A 271 -1.42 11.12 6.01
CA GLU A 271 -2.60 10.37 6.41
C GLU A 271 -2.21 9.08 7.15
N VAL A 272 -3.06 8.66 8.08
CA VAL A 272 -2.97 7.35 8.74
C VAL A 272 -4.34 6.74 8.88
N ILE A 273 -4.45 5.43 8.71
CA ILE A 273 -5.68 4.69 8.99
C ILE A 273 -5.74 4.46 10.50
N LEU A 274 -6.82 4.94 11.13
CA LEU A 274 -7.10 4.67 12.54
C LEU A 274 -7.57 3.21 12.67
N ARG A 275 -6.94 2.47 13.59
CA ARG A 275 -7.25 1.05 13.87
C ARG A 275 -7.30 0.81 15.37
N GLY A 276 -8.14 -0.15 15.79
CA GLY A 276 -8.26 -0.51 17.20
C GLY A 276 -8.59 0.68 18.09
N SER A 277 -7.72 1.01 19.02
CA SER A 277 -7.84 2.15 19.93
C SER A 277 -6.53 2.90 20.08
N GLY A 278 -6.60 4.17 20.48
CA GLY A 278 -5.40 4.99 20.65
C GLY A 278 -5.71 6.42 21.02
N ILE A 279 -4.70 7.28 20.91
CA ILE A 279 -4.80 8.71 21.17
C ILE A 279 -4.25 9.53 19.99
N ILE A 280 -4.87 10.69 19.77
CA ILE A 280 -4.48 11.68 18.75
C ILE A 280 -4.13 12.96 19.51
N CYS A 281 -2.88 13.38 19.51
CA CYS A 281 -2.42 14.58 20.20
C CYS A 281 -2.08 15.68 19.19
N PHE A 282 -2.46 16.90 19.52
CA PHE A 282 -2.40 18.06 18.63
C PHE A 282 -1.17 18.90 18.92
N ALA A 283 -0.29 19.07 17.91
CA ALA A 283 0.90 19.93 17.95
C ALA A 283 1.97 19.57 19.01
N SER A 284 1.80 18.50 19.79
CA SER A 284 2.76 18.00 20.75
C SER A 284 2.63 16.50 20.99
N SER A 285 3.74 15.83 21.31
CA SER A 285 3.77 14.41 21.65
C SER A 285 2.93 14.10 22.89
N SER A 286 2.36 12.89 22.95
CA SER A 286 1.61 12.38 24.11
C SER A 286 2.41 12.35 25.41
N THR A 287 3.74 12.32 25.32
CA THR A 287 4.64 12.37 26.47
C THR A 287 4.82 13.78 27.05
N SER A 288 4.35 14.83 26.36
CA SER A 288 4.42 16.20 26.84
C SER A 288 3.43 16.42 27.98
N PRO A 289 3.82 17.09 29.08
CA PRO A 289 2.91 17.39 30.21
C PRO A 289 1.69 18.23 29.82
N GLU A 290 1.80 18.99 28.73
CA GLU A 290 0.74 19.89 28.22
C GLU A 290 0.09 19.32 26.94
N ALA A 291 0.19 18.03 26.68
CA ALA A 291 -0.37 17.43 25.50
C ALA A 291 -1.91 17.51 25.52
N ASP A 292 -2.48 18.08 24.46
CA ASP A 292 -3.93 18.14 24.26
C ASP A 292 -4.31 17.00 23.28
N CYS A 293 -4.98 15.98 23.81
CA CYS A 293 -5.19 14.73 23.08
C CYS A 293 -6.66 14.30 23.07
N ALA A 294 -7.09 13.70 21.98
CA ALA A 294 -8.34 12.97 21.84
C ALA A 294 -8.11 11.46 21.87
N GLU A 295 -8.99 10.70 22.49
CA GLU A 295 -8.97 9.23 22.44
C GLU A 295 -9.85 8.75 21.28
N PHE A 296 -9.45 7.66 20.62
CA PHE A 296 -10.28 7.00 19.62
C PHE A 296 -10.36 5.50 19.87
N GLU A 297 -11.49 4.89 19.44
CA GLU A 297 -11.72 3.46 19.54
C GLU A 297 -12.70 2.98 18.46
N HIS A 298 -12.32 1.92 17.76
CA HIS A 298 -13.21 1.18 16.85
C HIS A 298 -14.24 0.38 17.66
N MET A 299 -15.51 0.40 17.20
CA MET A 299 -16.62 -0.31 17.84
C MET A 299 -17.24 -1.32 16.88
#